data_20902c10139dfd609cfc8924b01f4150
#
_entry.id   20902c10139dfd609cfc8924b01f4150
#
_cell.length_a   1.000
_cell.length_b   1.000
_cell.length_c   1.000
_cell.angle_alpha   90.00
_cell.angle_beta   90.00
_cell.angle_gamma   90.00
#
_symmetry.space_group_name_H-M   'P 1'
#
loop_
_entity.id
_entity.type
_entity.pdbx_description
1 polymer ?
#
loop_
_entity_poly.entity_id
_entity_poly.type
_entity_poly.pdbx_seq_one_letter_code
_entity_poly.pdbx_strand_id
1 'polypeptide(L)'
;GTPKGVQHASAGYLLHAMNTMRWTFDVKKSDVYWCTADVGWITGHTYVAYGPLAMGATQLIYEGIPTFPHAGRFWQMIEKHHVSIFYTAPTAIRSLIKASELNTESNPDTYNLSSLRLLGSVGEPINPEAWMWYYERIGHHRCPIADTFWQTETGGHVITPLPGATPLVP
;
A
#
# COMPACT_ATOMS: atom_id res chain seq x y z
N GLY A 1 9.93 -8.52 -22.91
CA GLY A 1 10.56 -7.66 -23.92
C GLY A 1 12.05 -7.46 -23.65
N THR A 2 12.74 -6.74 -24.51
CA THR A 2 14.16 -6.40 -24.29
C THR A 2 14.28 -5.49 -23.09
N PRO A 3 15.18 -5.78 -22.12
CA PRO A 3 15.42 -4.90 -20.98
C PRO A 3 15.83 -3.50 -21.41
N LYS A 4 15.28 -2.49 -20.76
CA LYS A 4 15.60 -1.08 -21.02
C LYS A 4 16.16 -0.45 -19.74
N GLY A 5 17.25 0.28 -19.87
CA GLY A 5 17.81 1.03 -18.75
C GLY A 5 16.99 2.30 -18.49
N VAL A 6 16.67 2.55 -17.22
CA VAL A 6 16.06 3.80 -16.75
C VAL A 6 17.05 4.48 -15.82
N GLN A 7 17.40 5.73 -16.12
CA GLN A 7 18.35 6.50 -15.34
C GLN A 7 17.63 7.59 -14.53
N HIS A 8 17.83 7.58 -13.23
CA HIS A 8 17.35 8.61 -12.32
C HIS A 8 18.52 9.30 -11.63
N ALA A 9 18.43 10.61 -11.43
CA ALA A 9 19.38 11.34 -10.57
C ALA A 9 19.09 11.03 -9.11
N SER A 10 20.10 10.57 -8.36
CA SER A 10 19.94 10.06 -6.98
C SER A 10 19.22 11.06 -6.05
N ALA A 11 19.64 12.34 -6.07
CA ALA A 11 19.04 13.36 -5.21
C ALA A 11 17.58 13.66 -5.58
N GLY A 12 17.30 13.82 -6.88
CA GLY A 12 15.93 14.10 -7.36
C GLY A 12 14.99 12.93 -7.11
N TYR A 13 15.46 11.72 -7.33
CA TYR A 13 14.69 10.50 -7.05
C TYR A 13 14.33 10.38 -5.57
N LEU A 14 15.32 10.54 -4.68
CA LEU A 14 15.09 10.42 -3.24
C LEU A 14 14.17 11.53 -2.72
N LEU A 15 14.37 12.78 -3.18
CA LEU A 15 13.50 13.90 -2.83
C LEU A 15 12.06 13.66 -3.27
N HIS A 16 11.86 13.13 -4.48
CA HIS A 16 10.54 12.79 -5.00
C HIS A 16 9.87 11.70 -4.16
N ALA A 17 10.60 10.62 -3.84
CA ALA A 17 10.11 9.55 -2.97
C ALA A 17 9.65 10.09 -1.60
N MET A 18 10.48 10.92 -0.97
CA MET A 18 10.14 11.54 0.34
C MET A 18 8.91 12.45 0.24
N ASN A 19 8.85 13.32 -0.76
CA ASN A 19 7.74 14.25 -0.93
C ASN A 19 6.42 13.52 -1.20
N THR A 20 6.42 12.51 -2.04
CA THR A 20 5.21 11.73 -2.33
C THR A 20 4.74 10.92 -1.12
N MET A 21 5.65 10.36 -0.33
CA MET A 21 5.28 9.75 0.95
C MET A 21 4.67 10.75 1.92
N ARG A 22 5.24 11.96 1.98
CA ARG A 22 4.74 13.02 2.85
C ARG A 22 3.35 13.51 2.43
N TRP A 23 3.12 13.71 1.14
CA TRP A 23 1.87 14.30 0.65
C TRP A 23 0.76 13.26 0.46
N THR A 24 1.10 12.08 -0.07
CA THR A 24 0.12 11.04 -0.35
C THR A 24 -0.26 10.24 0.90
N PHE A 25 0.73 9.85 1.69
CA PHE A 25 0.50 9.02 2.87
C PHE A 25 0.51 9.82 4.19
N ASP A 26 0.91 11.10 4.14
CA ASP A 26 0.98 11.96 5.33
C ASP A 26 1.70 11.27 6.50
N VAL A 27 2.83 10.62 6.21
CA VAL A 27 3.56 9.77 7.16
C VAL A 27 3.98 10.56 8.41
N LYS A 28 3.58 10.08 9.57
CA LYS A 28 3.90 10.63 10.88
C LYS A 28 4.90 9.74 11.63
N LYS A 29 5.55 10.29 12.65
CA LYS A 29 6.48 9.54 13.51
C LYS A 29 5.84 8.36 14.24
N SER A 30 4.54 8.45 14.50
CA SER A 30 3.76 7.40 15.18
C SER A 30 3.25 6.30 14.25
N ASP A 31 3.39 6.49 12.93
CA ASP A 31 2.88 5.51 11.96
C ASP A 31 3.74 4.26 11.90
N VAL A 32 3.08 3.14 11.66
CA VAL A 32 3.68 1.92 11.15
C VAL A 32 3.22 1.76 9.71
N TYR A 33 4.14 1.96 8.80
CA TYR A 33 3.90 1.90 7.35
C TYR A 33 4.17 0.48 6.83
N TRP A 34 3.29 -0.03 5.99
CA TRP A 34 3.50 -1.29 5.31
C TRP A 34 3.16 -1.22 3.83
N CYS A 35 4.18 -1.37 3.01
CA CYS A 35 4.04 -1.60 1.57
C CYS A 35 4.35 -3.08 1.29
N THR A 36 3.45 -3.76 0.57
CA THR A 36 3.60 -5.20 0.28
C THR A 36 4.33 -5.48 -1.03
N ALA A 37 4.85 -4.45 -1.68
CA ALA A 37 5.55 -4.60 -2.95
C ALA A 37 6.89 -5.35 -2.77
N ASP A 38 7.17 -6.25 -3.72
CA ASP A 38 8.45 -6.92 -3.82
C ASP A 38 9.56 -5.93 -4.18
N VAL A 39 10.73 -6.06 -3.54
CA VAL A 39 11.89 -5.20 -3.80
C VAL A 39 12.49 -5.37 -5.19
N GLY A 40 12.13 -6.41 -5.92
CA GLY A 40 12.48 -6.59 -7.33
C GLY A 40 11.73 -5.65 -8.28
N TRP A 41 10.70 -4.95 -7.82
CA TRP A 41 9.93 -3.96 -8.58
C TRP A 41 10.27 -2.54 -8.13
N ILE A 42 10.05 -1.57 -9.03
CA ILE A 42 10.32 -0.16 -8.71
C ILE A 42 9.53 0.32 -7.48
N THR A 43 8.34 -0.20 -7.23
CA THR A 43 7.55 0.13 -6.04
C THR A 43 8.30 -0.29 -4.77
N GLY A 44 8.92 -1.45 -4.78
CA GLY A 44 9.77 -1.90 -3.67
C GLY A 44 11.01 -1.03 -3.49
N HIS A 45 11.61 -0.53 -4.57
CA HIS A 45 12.71 0.43 -4.46
C HIS A 45 12.24 1.72 -3.82
N THR A 46 11.21 2.36 -4.39
CA THR A 46 10.79 3.71 -3.97
C THR A 46 10.08 3.70 -2.62
N TYR A 47 9.14 2.76 -2.41
CA TYR A 47 8.21 2.80 -1.29
C TYR A 47 8.37 1.65 -0.27
N VAL A 48 9.41 0.84 -0.40
CA VAL A 48 9.86 -0.07 0.67
C VAL A 48 11.28 0.30 1.10
N ALA A 49 12.22 0.41 0.14
CA ALA A 49 13.63 0.65 0.49
C ALA A 49 13.93 2.14 0.76
N TYR A 50 13.72 3.03 -0.24
CA TYR A 50 14.28 4.38 -0.16
C TYR A 50 13.39 5.39 0.56
N GLY A 51 12.13 5.49 0.18
CA GLY A 51 11.21 6.50 0.71
C GLY A 51 10.99 6.38 2.22
N PRO A 52 10.57 5.22 2.73
CA PRO A 52 10.34 5.05 4.17
C PRO A 52 11.58 5.29 5.02
N LEU A 53 12.74 4.78 4.60
CA LEU A 53 13.99 4.95 5.34
C LEU A 53 14.43 6.42 5.35
N ALA A 54 14.33 7.11 4.21
CA ALA A 54 14.67 8.53 4.11
C ALA A 54 13.74 9.42 4.94
N MET A 55 12.48 9.00 5.13
CA MET A 55 11.50 9.67 6.01
C MET A 55 11.70 9.33 7.49
N GLY A 56 12.54 8.38 7.84
CA GLY A 56 12.68 7.85 9.20
C GLY A 56 11.40 7.17 9.69
N ALA A 57 10.62 6.59 8.78
CA ALA A 57 9.38 5.92 9.11
C ALA A 57 9.63 4.55 9.75
N THR A 58 8.80 4.18 10.73
CA THR A 58 8.71 2.79 11.15
C THR A 58 7.96 2.01 10.07
N GLN A 59 8.56 0.93 9.58
CA GLN A 59 7.92 0.13 8.54
C GLN A 59 7.93 -1.36 8.87
N LEU A 60 6.92 -2.05 8.40
CA LEU A 60 6.84 -3.50 8.38
C LEU A 60 7.42 -4.01 7.06
N ILE A 61 8.36 -4.93 7.13
CA ILE A 61 8.87 -5.68 5.97
C ILE A 61 8.44 -7.13 6.17
N TYR A 62 7.74 -7.67 5.17
CA TYR A 62 7.18 -9.02 5.22
C TYR A 62 7.73 -9.87 4.08
N GLU A 63 8.39 -10.96 4.45
CA GLU A 63 8.85 -11.99 3.52
C GLU A 63 7.77 -13.05 3.36
N GLY A 64 6.97 -12.94 2.31
CA GLY A 64 5.89 -13.86 2.04
C GLY A 64 4.89 -13.36 1.00
N ILE A 65 3.91 -14.19 0.70
CA ILE A 65 2.82 -13.89 -0.22
C ILE A 65 1.50 -13.69 0.54
N PRO A 66 0.49 -13.01 -0.05
CA PRO A 66 -0.75 -12.65 0.64
C PRO A 66 -1.53 -13.83 1.23
N THR A 67 -1.37 -15.00 0.63
CA THR A 67 -2.16 -16.20 0.97
C THR A 67 -1.39 -17.27 1.74
N PHE A 68 -0.16 -17.01 2.17
CA PHE A 68 0.65 -17.97 2.94
C PHE A 68 0.98 -17.45 4.34
N PRO A 69 0.88 -18.28 5.39
CA PRO A 69 0.38 -19.67 5.45
C PRO A 69 -1.14 -19.77 5.25
N HIS A 70 -1.87 -18.67 5.39
CA HIS A 70 -3.31 -18.53 5.18
C HIS A 70 -3.64 -17.11 4.71
N ALA A 71 -4.77 -16.92 4.07
CA ALA A 71 -5.13 -15.62 3.47
C ALA A 71 -5.54 -14.53 4.49
N GLY A 72 -5.71 -14.88 5.78
CA GLY A 72 -5.84 -13.92 6.88
C GLY A 72 -4.51 -13.33 7.37
N ARG A 73 -3.38 -13.79 6.79
CA ARG A 73 -2.05 -13.39 7.28
C ARG A 73 -1.82 -11.88 7.24
N PHE A 74 -2.30 -11.19 6.21
CA PHE A 74 -2.15 -9.74 6.11
C PHE A 74 -2.90 -9.03 7.24
N TRP A 75 -4.11 -9.46 7.54
CA TRP A 75 -4.92 -8.90 8.63
C TRP A 75 -4.29 -9.15 9.99
N GLN A 76 -3.77 -10.36 10.20
CA GLN A 76 -3.02 -10.71 11.40
C GLN A 76 -1.77 -9.83 11.59
N MET A 77 -1.04 -9.52 10.51
CA MET A 77 0.12 -8.64 10.58
C MET A 77 -0.27 -7.20 10.90
N ILE A 78 -1.36 -6.70 10.30
CA ILE A 78 -1.88 -5.37 10.60
C ILE A 78 -2.27 -5.24 12.07
N GLU A 79 -3.04 -6.20 12.59
CA GLU A 79 -3.44 -6.25 13.99
C GLU A 79 -2.22 -6.33 14.92
N LYS A 80 -1.35 -7.31 14.70
CA LYS A 80 -0.20 -7.59 15.57
C LYS A 80 0.78 -6.42 15.67
N HIS A 81 1.02 -5.73 14.55
CA HIS A 81 2.04 -4.68 14.47
C HIS A 81 1.44 -3.28 14.44
N HIS A 82 0.13 -3.15 14.63
CA HIS A 82 -0.59 -1.87 14.62
C HIS A 82 -0.29 -1.02 13.38
N VAL A 83 -0.31 -1.66 12.21
CA VAL A 83 -0.07 -0.98 10.94
C VAL A 83 -1.10 0.13 10.76
N SER A 84 -0.64 1.35 10.46
CA SER A 84 -1.50 2.51 10.28
C SER A 84 -1.67 2.93 8.83
N ILE A 85 -0.71 2.59 7.98
CA ILE A 85 -0.74 2.86 6.53
C ILE A 85 -0.46 1.54 5.81
N PHE A 86 -1.42 1.10 4.99
CA PHE A 86 -1.32 -0.15 4.24
C PHE A 86 -1.38 0.10 2.74
N TYR A 87 -0.31 -0.21 2.03
CA TYR A 87 -0.11 0.06 0.60
C TYR A 87 0.13 -1.25 -0.16
N THR A 88 -0.79 -1.60 -1.07
CA THR A 88 -0.76 -2.90 -1.75
C THR A 88 -1.30 -2.80 -3.18
N ALA A 89 -1.22 -3.90 -3.92
CA ALA A 89 -1.70 -3.95 -5.30
C ALA A 89 -3.15 -4.45 -5.39
N PRO A 90 -3.95 -3.96 -6.36
CA PRO A 90 -5.30 -4.47 -6.62
C PRO A 90 -5.38 -5.98 -6.84
N THR A 91 -4.37 -6.57 -7.46
CA THR A 91 -4.27 -8.03 -7.62
C THR A 91 -4.25 -8.76 -6.27
N ALA A 92 -3.50 -8.24 -5.30
CA ALA A 92 -3.49 -8.79 -3.94
C ALA A 92 -4.87 -8.65 -3.29
N ILE A 93 -5.51 -7.48 -3.42
CA ILE A 93 -6.86 -7.22 -2.88
C ILE A 93 -7.86 -8.22 -3.46
N ARG A 94 -7.92 -8.39 -4.80
CA ARG A 94 -8.82 -9.36 -5.44
C ARG A 94 -8.59 -10.80 -4.97
N SER A 95 -7.34 -11.18 -4.77
CA SER A 95 -7.00 -12.50 -4.22
C SER A 95 -7.53 -12.67 -2.80
N LEU A 96 -7.43 -11.64 -1.97
CA LEU A 96 -7.90 -11.66 -0.59
C LEU A 96 -9.43 -11.62 -0.49
N ILE A 97 -10.13 -10.89 -1.38
CA ILE A 97 -11.59 -10.94 -1.51
C ILE A 97 -12.04 -12.38 -1.72
N LYS A 98 -11.52 -13.02 -2.76
CA LYS A 98 -11.85 -14.40 -3.08
C LYS A 98 -11.58 -15.37 -1.94
N ALA A 99 -10.47 -15.18 -1.23
CA ALA A 99 -10.12 -16.03 -0.10
C ALA A 99 -11.04 -15.81 1.11
N SER A 100 -11.49 -14.57 1.35
CA SER A 100 -12.38 -14.24 2.47
C SER A 100 -13.76 -14.89 2.37
N GLU A 101 -14.19 -15.25 1.17
CA GLU A 101 -15.44 -15.97 0.92
C GLU A 101 -15.34 -17.47 1.25
N LEU A 102 -14.12 -18.01 1.30
CA LEU A 102 -13.89 -19.45 1.41
C LEU A 102 -13.77 -19.95 2.85
N ASN A 103 -13.28 -19.11 3.75
CA ASN A 103 -13.10 -19.51 5.14
C ASN A 103 -13.05 -18.33 6.11
N THR A 104 -13.40 -18.60 7.37
CA THR A 104 -13.46 -17.59 8.44
C THR A 104 -12.11 -16.99 8.78
N GLU A 105 -11.04 -17.78 8.71
CA GLU A 105 -9.67 -17.31 9.02
C GLU A 105 -9.19 -16.22 8.06
N SER A 106 -9.70 -16.24 6.83
CA SER A 106 -9.37 -15.23 5.81
C SER A 106 -10.26 -13.99 5.88
N ASN A 107 -11.31 -14.01 6.71
CA ASN A 107 -12.24 -12.90 6.84
C ASN A 107 -11.60 -11.75 7.63
N PRO A 108 -11.46 -10.55 7.04
CA PRO A 108 -10.86 -9.40 7.72
C PRO A 108 -11.62 -8.97 8.98
N ASP A 109 -12.92 -9.21 9.07
CA ASP A 109 -13.76 -8.81 10.21
C ASP A 109 -13.41 -9.57 11.50
N THR A 110 -12.64 -10.63 11.41
CA THR A 110 -12.18 -11.40 12.59
C THR A 110 -10.92 -10.80 13.22
N TYR A 111 -10.36 -9.74 12.63
CA TYR A 111 -9.15 -9.08 13.08
C TYR A 111 -9.41 -7.62 13.48
N ASN A 112 -8.62 -7.12 14.42
CA ASN A 112 -8.69 -5.71 14.80
C ASN A 112 -7.86 -4.84 13.83
N LEU A 113 -8.51 -4.21 12.87
CA LEU A 113 -7.88 -3.31 11.91
C LEU A 113 -8.01 -1.82 12.28
N SER A 114 -8.36 -1.51 13.54
CA SER A 114 -8.61 -0.14 14.00
C SER A 114 -7.38 0.77 13.95
N SER A 115 -6.18 0.21 13.91
CA SER A 115 -4.94 0.97 13.74
C SER A 115 -4.79 1.61 12.35
N LEU A 116 -5.44 1.06 11.32
CA LEU A 116 -5.40 1.63 9.98
C LEU A 116 -6.03 3.01 9.94
N ARG A 117 -5.35 3.97 9.31
CA ARG A 117 -5.84 5.31 9.04
C ARG A 117 -5.81 5.70 7.57
N LEU A 118 -5.02 5.00 6.76
CA LEU A 118 -4.88 5.25 5.34
C LEU A 118 -4.57 3.95 4.59
N LEU A 119 -5.22 3.78 3.45
CA LEU A 119 -5.01 2.69 2.52
C LEU A 119 -4.41 3.22 1.22
N GLY A 120 -3.65 2.41 0.53
CA GLY A 120 -3.09 2.77 -0.77
C GLY A 120 -3.19 1.63 -1.78
N SER A 121 -3.27 2.00 -3.05
CA SER A 121 -3.32 1.08 -4.19
C SER A 121 -2.25 1.44 -5.21
N VAL A 122 -1.60 0.45 -5.82
CA VAL A 122 -0.50 0.63 -6.76
C VAL A 122 -0.37 -0.51 -7.77
N GLY A 123 0.13 -0.16 -8.94
CA GLY A 123 0.62 -1.11 -9.94
C GLY A 123 -0.34 -1.36 -11.09
N GLU A 124 -1.63 -1.17 -10.88
CA GLU A 124 -2.69 -1.29 -11.89
C GLU A 124 -3.93 -0.51 -11.46
N PRO A 125 -4.85 -0.17 -12.36
CA PRO A 125 -6.13 0.43 -11.97
C PRO A 125 -6.91 -0.52 -11.04
N ILE A 126 -7.46 0.02 -9.98
CA ILE A 126 -8.36 -0.71 -9.10
C ILE A 126 -9.79 -0.58 -9.61
N ASN A 127 -10.47 -1.71 -9.81
CA ASN A 127 -11.88 -1.70 -10.22
C ASN A 127 -12.80 -1.29 -9.06
N PRO A 128 -13.96 -0.69 -9.34
CA PRO A 128 -14.87 -0.18 -8.30
C PRO A 128 -15.24 -1.19 -7.23
N GLU A 129 -15.49 -2.45 -7.60
CA GLU A 129 -15.85 -3.51 -6.65
C GLU A 129 -14.71 -3.77 -5.63
N ALA A 130 -13.48 -3.91 -6.10
CA ALA A 130 -12.32 -4.11 -5.23
C ALA A 130 -12.03 -2.86 -4.38
N TRP A 131 -12.24 -1.66 -4.95
CA TRP A 131 -12.10 -0.41 -4.23
C TRP A 131 -13.12 -0.31 -3.09
N MET A 132 -14.40 -0.61 -3.36
CA MET A 132 -15.45 -0.59 -2.36
C MET A 132 -15.20 -1.61 -1.26
N TRP A 133 -14.86 -2.85 -1.61
CA TRP A 133 -14.51 -3.86 -0.62
C TRP A 133 -13.33 -3.42 0.27
N TYR A 134 -12.31 -2.83 -0.34
CA TYR A 134 -11.14 -2.32 0.38
C TYR A 134 -11.51 -1.19 1.33
N TYR A 135 -12.36 -0.27 0.88
CA TYR A 135 -12.88 0.84 1.68
C TYR A 135 -13.77 0.38 2.84
N GLU A 136 -14.71 -0.52 2.55
CA GLU A 136 -15.72 -0.96 3.53
C GLU A 136 -15.16 -1.95 4.54
N ARG A 137 -14.50 -3.01 4.05
CA ARG A 137 -14.09 -4.14 4.88
C ARG A 137 -12.76 -3.91 5.59
N ILE A 138 -11.81 -3.27 4.93
CA ILE A 138 -10.48 -3.01 5.49
C ILE A 138 -10.41 -1.62 6.09
N GLY A 139 -10.94 -0.63 5.40
CA GLY A 139 -10.97 0.75 5.83
C GLY A 139 -12.07 1.10 6.82
N HIS A 140 -13.08 0.22 6.99
CA HIS A 140 -14.25 0.45 7.85
C HIS A 140 -14.92 1.81 7.59
N HIS A 141 -15.05 2.21 6.33
CA HIS A 141 -15.59 3.50 5.84
C HIS A 141 -14.89 4.76 6.39
N ARG A 142 -13.73 4.62 7.05
CA ARG A 142 -13.01 5.75 7.68
C ARG A 142 -11.62 6.00 7.09
N CYS A 143 -11.00 4.99 6.46
CA CYS A 143 -9.68 5.14 5.86
C CYS A 143 -9.81 5.62 4.41
N PRO A 144 -9.24 6.77 4.03
CA PRO A 144 -9.15 7.14 2.62
C PRO A 144 -8.28 6.14 1.85
N ILE A 145 -8.58 5.97 0.56
CA ILE A 145 -7.76 5.15 -0.34
C ILE A 145 -7.01 6.08 -1.29
N ALA A 146 -5.69 6.11 -1.18
CA ALA A 146 -4.82 6.77 -2.14
C ALA A 146 -4.50 5.78 -3.27
N ASP A 147 -5.25 5.89 -4.38
CA ASP A 147 -4.91 5.15 -5.60
C ASP A 147 -3.83 5.91 -6.37
N THR A 148 -2.72 5.25 -6.68
CA THR A 148 -1.52 5.92 -7.17
C THR A 148 -1.16 5.47 -8.57
N PHE A 149 -1.05 6.42 -9.50
CA PHE A 149 -0.55 6.17 -10.85
C PHE A 149 0.88 6.67 -11.01
N TRP A 150 1.76 5.78 -11.48
CA TRP A 150 3.16 6.08 -11.80
C TRP A 150 3.84 4.89 -12.50
N GLN A 151 5.08 5.08 -12.92
CA GLN A 151 5.83 4.10 -13.71
C GLN A 151 7.28 4.04 -13.24
N THR A 152 8.02 3.03 -13.69
CA THR A 152 9.46 2.91 -13.44
C THR A 152 10.20 4.15 -13.92
N GLU A 153 9.80 4.70 -15.05
CA GLU A 153 10.39 5.89 -15.68
C GLU A 153 10.18 7.15 -14.84
N THR A 154 9.13 7.24 -14.07
CA THR A 154 8.87 8.40 -13.19
C THR A 154 9.49 8.26 -11.81
N GLY A 155 9.81 7.05 -11.38
CA GLY A 155 10.47 6.75 -10.12
C GLY A 155 9.57 6.85 -8.88
N GLY A 156 8.38 7.43 -8.98
CA GLY A 156 7.42 7.60 -7.90
C GLY A 156 6.11 8.20 -8.41
N HIS A 157 5.18 8.51 -7.51
CA HIS A 157 3.82 8.96 -7.82
C HIS A 157 3.81 10.18 -8.75
N VAL A 158 2.97 10.12 -9.78
CA VAL A 158 2.73 11.21 -10.74
C VAL A 158 1.30 11.73 -10.60
N ILE A 159 0.32 10.84 -10.53
CA ILE A 159 -1.08 11.17 -10.33
C ILE A 159 -1.57 10.37 -9.14
N THR A 160 -2.06 11.07 -8.13
CA THR A 160 -2.61 10.47 -6.92
C THR A 160 -3.56 11.43 -6.24
N PRO A 161 -4.64 10.97 -5.65
CA PRO A 161 -5.43 11.81 -4.77
C PRO A 161 -4.61 12.17 -3.53
N LEU A 162 -4.88 13.35 -2.98
CA LEU A 162 -4.34 13.76 -1.69
C LEU A 162 -5.44 13.60 -0.63
N PRO A 163 -5.32 12.64 0.29
CA PRO A 163 -6.30 12.43 1.35
C PRO A 163 -6.57 13.72 2.13
N GLY A 164 -7.87 14.04 2.30
CA GLY A 164 -8.30 15.28 2.94
C GLY A 164 -8.41 16.51 2.02
N ALA A 165 -7.84 16.45 0.80
CA ALA A 165 -7.93 17.53 -0.17
C ALA A 165 -8.71 17.14 -1.43
N THR A 166 -8.70 15.86 -1.78
CA THR A 166 -9.35 15.34 -3.00
C THR A 166 -10.47 14.39 -2.62
N PRO A 167 -11.68 14.51 -3.19
CA PRO A 167 -12.72 13.49 -3.04
C PRO A 167 -12.22 12.15 -3.57
N LEU A 168 -12.42 11.10 -2.78
CA LEU A 168 -11.98 9.75 -3.11
C LEU A 168 -13.21 8.90 -3.44
N VAL A 169 -13.28 8.50 -4.70
CA VAL A 169 -14.38 7.67 -5.24
C VAL A 169 -13.78 6.53 -6.06
N PRO A 170 -14.49 5.38 -6.17
CA PRO A 170 -14.03 4.27 -6.99
C PRO A 170 -14.01 4.61 -8.47
#